data_60453e0a32e9b85d5a030f6f10012cf2
#
_entry.id   60453e0a32e9b85d5a030f6f10012cf2
#
_cell.length_a   1.000
_cell.length_b   1.000
_cell.length_c   1.000
_cell.angle_alpha   90.00
_cell.angle_beta   90.00
_cell.angle_gamma   90.00
#
_symmetry.space_group_name_H-M   'P 1'
#
loop_
_entity.id
_entity.type
_entity.pdbx_description
1 polymer ?
#
loop_
_entity_poly.entity_id
_entity_poly.type
_entity_poly.pdbx_seq_one_letter_code
_entity_poly.pdbx_strand_id
1 'polypeptide(L)'
;MTKINITKNQFSDLINLFNNVFSPLKNFVTEEEFLKIIYKKKFKKYFFPLPIYFGVTKEVYLKSKKKDNFNLYYKNKYLLNIYNVKFYNLDKKKICKKIYGINYLKHPYTNKFINENYRFMSFKYQKVNKSNLKHKNFLAPSMFRKKIKINKISKLASFHTRNVPHKAHQWIHNFLFKKFGALLIQPLIGQYKKGEYSDTLIVKTNT
;
A
#
# COMPACT_ATOMS: atom_id res chain seq x y z
N MET A 1 22.00 -3.30 -16.75
CA MET A 1 21.14 -3.79 -15.67
C MET A 1 19.75 -4.11 -16.20
N THR A 2 19.13 -5.20 -15.76
CA THR A 2 17.81 -5.59 -16.24
C THR A 2 16.74 -4.66 -15.68
N LYS A 3 15.83 -4.20 -16.56
CA LYS A 3 14.74 -3.28 -16.24
C LYS A 3 13.47 -4.05 -15.88
N ILE A 4 12.81 -3.66 -14.79
CA ILE A 4 11.49 -4.15 -14.40
C ILE A 4 10.53 -2.95 -14.33
N ASN A 5 9.48 -2.97 -15.14
CA ASN A 5 8.39 -1.99 -15.05
C ASN A 5 7.38 -2.47 -14.00
N ILE A 6 7.07 -1.61 -13.02
CA ILE A 6 6.15 -1.92 -11.94
C ILE A 6 4.76 -1.38 -12.22
N THR A 7 3.76 -2.04 -11.63
CA THR A 7 2.35 -1.64 -11.71
C THR A 7 2.06 -0.42 -10.83
N LYS A 8 0.90 0.23 -11.03
CA LYS A 8 0.42 1.33 -10.17
C LYS A 8 0.34 0.92 -8.71
N ASN A 9 -0.12 -0.30 -8.42
CA ASN A 9 -0.25 -0.79 -7.05
C ASN A 9 1.12 -0.99 -6.40
N GLN A 10 2.06 -1.65 -7.10
CA GLN A 10 3.43 -1.82 -6.61
C GLN A 10 4.14 -0.50 -6.38
N PHE A 11 3.91 0.50 -7.25
CA PHE A 11 4.42 1.84 -7.06
C PHE A 11 3.85 2.51 -5.80
N SER A 12 2.54 2.40 -5.57
CA SER A 12 1.89 2.92 -4.36
C SER A 12 2.42 2.25 -3.09
N ASP A 13 2.58 0.92 -3.11
CA ASP A 13 3.13 0.18 -1.97
C ASP A 13 4.59 0.57 -1.69
N LEU A 14 5.38 0.76 -2.73
CA LEU A 14 6.75 1.23 -2.62
C LEU A 14 6.82 2.63 -1.96
N ILE A 15 5.98 3.58 -2.40
CA ILE A 15 5.88 4.90 -1.78
C ILE A 15 5.48 4.79 -0.30
N ASN A 16 4.52 3.93 0.02
CA ASN A 16 4.05 3.73 1.40
C ASN A 16 5.15 3.12 2.29
N LEU A 17 5.92 2.16 1.79
CA LEU A 17 7.10 1.61 2.48
C LEU A 17 8.14 2.71 2.75
N PHE A 18 8.48 3.53 1.74
CA PHE A 18 9.44 4.63 1.89
C PHE A 18 9.01 5.67 2.93
N ASN A 19 7.72 5.93 3.00
CA ASN A 19 7.17 6.93 3.92
C ASN A 19 6.82 6.33 5.29
N ASN A 20 7.17 5.05 5.57
CA ASN A 20 6.86 4.33 6.80
C ASN A 20 5.35 4.26 7.12
N VAL A 21 4.49 4.26 6.09
CA VAL A 21 3.04 4.05 6.27
C VAL A 21 2.76 2.65 6.82
N PHE A 22 3.51 1.67 6.33
CA PHE A 22 3.41 0.28 6.76
C PHE A 22 4.34 -0.08 7.92
N SER A 23 4.77 0.91 8.70
CA SER A 23 5.63 0.65 9.87
C SER A 23 4.98 -0.41 10.80
N PRO A 24 5.75 -1.40 11.29
CA PRO A 24 7.22 -1.49 11.28
C PRO A 24 7.84 -2.17 10.03
N LEU A 25 7.03 -2.51 9.03
CA LEU A 25 7.52 -3.09 7.78
C LEU A 25 8.29 -2.03 6.98
N LYS A 26 9.49 -2.39 6.49
CA LYS A 26 10.36 -1.49 5.73
C LYS A 26 10.59 -1.90 4.29
N ASN A 27 10.34 -3.17 3.99
CA ASN A 27 10.51 -3.77 2.66
C ASN A 27 9.30 -4.63 2.31
N PHE A 28 9.19 -5.03 1.06
CA PHE A 28 8.26 -6.09 0.69
C PHE A 28 8.62 -7.39 1.43
N VAL A 29 7.60 -8.10 1.89
CA VAL A 29 7.77 -9.27 2.76
C VAL A 29 8.49 -10.42 2.06
N THR A 30 9.29 -11.16 2.83
CA THR A 30 9.82 -12.48 2.46
C THR A 30 8.71 -13.53 2.52
N GLU A 31 8.99 -14.75 2.02
CA GLU A 31 8.06 -15.88 2.11
C GLU A 31 7.66 -16.18 3.56
N GLU A 32 8.64 -16.28 4.46
CA GLU A 32 8.41 -16.53 5.88
C GLU A 32 7.54 -15.45 6.54
N GLU A 33 7.87 -14.18 6.30
CA GLU A 33 7.10 -13.05 6.80
C GLU A 33 5.67 -13.04 6.25
N PHE A 34 5.49 -13.36 4.96
CA PHE A 34 4.19 -13.46 4.33
C PHE A 34 3.32 -14.51 5.04
N LEU A 35 3.84 -15.72 5.18
CA LEU A 35 3.13 -16.83 5.83
C LEU A 35 2.83 -16.52 7.30
N LYS A 36 3.79 -15.96 8.03
CA LYS A 36 3.59 -15.55 9.42
C LYS A 36 2.47 -14.51 9.56
N ILE A 37 2.41 -13.53 8.66
CA ILE A 37 1.34 -12.51 8.65
C ILE A 37 -0.02 -13.18 8.36
N ILE A 38 -0.10 -14.04 7.34
CA ILE A 38 -1.37 -14.70 6.98
C ILE A 38 -1.90 -15.61 8.10
N TYR A 39 -1.03 -16.40 8.71
CA TYR A 39 -1.48 -17.40 9.67
C TYR A 39 -1.53 -16.89 11.10
N LYS A 40 -0.64 -15.98 11.49
CA LYS A 40 -0.50 -15.48 12.86
C LYS A 40 -0.95 -14.04 13.05
N LYS A 41 -1.25 -13.30 11.94
CA LYS A 41 -1.60 -11.87 11.96
C LYS A 41 -0.53 -11.01 12.67
N LYS A 42 0.73 -11.42 12.58
CA LYS A 42 1.86 -10.76 13.28
C LYS A 42 3.03 -10.51 12.34
N PHE A 43 3.60 -9.31 12.47
CA PHE A 43 4.93 -8.98 11.96
C PHE A 43 5.79 -8.53 13.14
N LYS A 44 6.88 -9.24 13.40
CA LYS A 44 7.64 -9.13 14.66
C LYS A 44 6.70 -9.28 15.86
N LYS A 45 6.69 -8.32 16.80
CA LYS A 45 5.81 -8.29 17.98
C LYS A 45 4.45 -7.61 17.75
N TYR A 46 4.25 -7.01 16.58
CA TYR A 46 3.07 -6.20 16.28
C TYR A 46 1.98 -7.02 15.60
N PHE A 47 0.72 -6.65 15.87
CA PHE A 47 -0.39 -7.09 15.05
C PHE A 47 -0.27 -6.47 13.66
N PHE A 48 -0.24 -7.32 12.63
CA PHE A 48 -0.06 -6.89 11.24
C PHE A 48 -0.84 -7.86 10.33
N PRO A 49 -2.06 -7.51 9.91
CA PRO A 49 -2.98 -8.47 9.30
C PRO A 49 -2.80 -8.68 7.80
N LEU A 50 -2.09 -7.78 7.10
CA LEU A 50 -1.98 -7.78 5.64
C LEU A 50 -0.52 -7.79 5.20
N PRO A 51 -0.07 -8.80 4.43
CA PRO A 51 1.27 -8.81 3.87
C PRO A 51 1.37 -7.81 2.72
N ILE A 52 2.42 -7.00 2.72
CA ILE A 52 2.76 -6.10 1.62
C ILE A 52 3.79 -6.82 0.76
N TYR A 53 3.35 -7.41 -0.33
CA TYR A 53 4.15 -8.30 -1.19
C TYR A 53 4.40 -7.71 -2.57
N PHE A 54 5.43 -8.22 -3.23
CA PHE A 54 5.74 -7.86 -4.61
C PHE A 54 5.56 -9.10 -5.51
N GLY A 55 4.47 -9.12 -6.25
CA GLY A 55 4.18 -10.18 -7.22
C GLY A 55 4.82 -9.90 -8.57
N VAL A 56 5.22 -10.94 -9.28
CA VAL A 56 5.78 -10.85 -10.65
C VAL A 56 5.10 -11.80 -11.61
N THR A 57 5.00 -11.37 -12.87
CA THR A 57 4.48 -12.19 -13.97
C THR A 57 5.50 -13.28 -14.34
N LYS A 58 5.03 -14.30 -15.09
CA LYS A 58 5.89 -15.37 -15.62
C LYS A 58 7.03 -14.80 -16.48
N GLU A 59 6.72 -13.81 -17.30
CA GLU A 59 7.71 -13.15 -18.17
C GLU A 59 8.81 -12.47 -17.37
N VAL A 60 8.46 -11.67 -16.38
CA VAL A 60 9.42 -10.99 -15.50
C VAL A 60 10.28 -12.01 -14.77
N TYR A 61 9.67 -13.06 -14.20
CA TYR A 61 10.40 -14.13 -13.51
C TYR A 61 11.43 -14.80 -14.43
N LEU A 62 11.01 -15.25 -15.63
CA LEU A 62 11.92 -15.95 -16.55
C LEU A 62 13.09 -15.09 -17.01
N LYS A 63 12.88 -13.79 -17.25
CA LYS A 63 13.95 -12.83 -17.60
C LYS A 63 14.87 -12.50 -16.43
N SER A 64 14.45 -12.78 -15.21
CA SER A 64 15.10 -12.27 -13.99
C SER A 64 15.67 -13.34 -13.08
N LYS A 65 15.24 -14.60 -13.16
CA LYS A 65 15.50 -15.68 -12.20
C LYS A 65 17.00 -15.98 -11.93
N LYS A 66 17.88 -15.59 -12.83
CA LYS A 66 19.34 -15.79 -12.68
C LYS A 66 20.08 -14.54 -12.20
N LYS A 67 19.38 -13.47 -11.86
CA LYS A 67 19.96 -12.19 -11.48
C LYS A 67 19.45 -11.77 -10.11
N ASP A 68 20.25 -11.02 -9.39
CA ASP A 68 19.93 -10.54 -8.04
C ASP A 68 19.85 -9.00 -7.94
N ASN A 69 20.11 -8.30 -9.07
CA ASN A 69 20.10 -6.83 -9.16
C ASN A 69 19.28 -6.34 -10.34
N PHE A 70 18.37 -5.39 -10.09
CA PHE A 70 17.47 -4.82 -11.11
C PHE A 70 17.25 -3.34 -10.89
N ASN A 71 16.88 -2.65 -11.99
CA ASN A 71 16.35 -1.30 -11.94
C ASN A 71 14.81 -1.32 -12.04
N LEU A 72 14.13 -0.72 -11.09
CA LEU A 72 12.69 -0.54 -11.12
C LEU A 72 12.31 0.75 -11.86
N TYR A 73 11.28 0.65 -12.69
CA TYR A 73 10.71 1.76 -13.45
C TYR A 73 9.19 1.82 -13.26
N TYR A 74 8.66 3.03 -13.25
CA TYR A 74 7.23 3.27 -13.34
C TYR A 74 6.93 4.32 -14.40
N LYS A 75 6.04 4.01 -15.36
CA LYS A 75 5.73 4.86 -16.52
C LYS A 75 7.01 5.34 -17.24
N ASN A 76 7.92 4.40 -17.48
CA ASN A 76 9.24 4.63 -18.12
C ASN A 76 10.20 5.54 -17.36
N LYS A 77 9.85 6.00 -16.15
CA LYS A 77 10.76 6.76 -15.29
C LYS A 77 11.49 5.81 -14.35
N TYR A 78 12.82 5.96 -14.28
CA TYR A 78 13.65 5.24 -13.32
C TYR A 78 13.26 5.62 -11.90
N LEU A 79 13.12 4.63 -11.04
CA LEU A 79 12.78 4.83 -9.63
C LEU A 79 13.99 4.54 -8.73
N LEU A 80 14.50 3.33 -8.80
CA LEU A 80 15.55 2.87 -7.90
C LEU A 80 16.19 1.57 -8.37
N ASN A 81 17.35 1.27 -7.83
CA ASN A 81 17.99 -0.03 -7.93
C ASN A 81 17.57 -0.92 -6.76
N ILE A 82 17.27 -2.18 -7.06
CA ILE A 82 17.02 -3.24 -6.08
C ILE A 82 18.09 -4.31 -6.16
N TYR A 83 18.42 -4.92 -5.03
CA TYR A 83 19.47 -5.94 -4.92
C TYR A 83 19.09 -7.01 -3.87
N ASN A 84 19.86 -8.10 -3.83
CA ASN A 84 19.57 -9.28 -3.01
C ASN A 84 18.15 -9.79 -3.26
N VAL A 85 17.79 -9.88 -4.53
CA VAL A 85 16.45 -10.34 -4.94
C VAL A 85 16.32 -11.83 -4.72
N LYS A 86 15.27 -12.21 -3.99
CA LYS A 86 14.90 -13.61 -3.75
C LYS A 86 13.49 -13.86 -4.25
N PHE A 87 13.34 -14.81 -5.17
CA PHE A 87 12.04 -15.25 -5.64
C PHE A 87 11.50 -16.37 -4.76
N TYR A 88 10.20 -16.37 -4.52
CA TYR A 88 9.52 -17.44 -3.77
C TYR A 88 8.16 -17.76 -4.38
N ASN A 89 7.63 -18.92 -4.00
CA ASN A 89 6.33 -19.40 -4.43
C ASN A 89 5.41 -19.57 -3.23
N LEU A 90 4.12 -19.32 -3.44
CA LEU A 90 3.10 -19.48 -2.43
C LEU A 90 1.99 -20.39 -2.93
N ASP A 91 1.45 -21.25 -2.07
CA ASP A 91 0.19 -21.94 -2.32
C ASP A 91 -0.96 -20.93 -2.25
N LYS A 92 -1.19 -20.25 -3.39
CA LYS A 92 -2.15 -19.17 -3.50
C LYS A 92 -3.59 -19.61 -3.20
N LYS A 93 -3.95 -20.86 -3.57
CA LYS A 93 -5.29 -21.40 -3.30
C LYS A 93 -5.50 -21.61 -1.80
N LYS A 94 -4.53 -22.21 -1.12
CA LYS A 94 -4.56 -22.41 0.34
C LYS A 94 -4.62 -21.08 1.09
N ILE A 95 -3.86 -20.08 0.65
CA ILE A 95 -3.88 -18.73 1.21
C ILE A 95 -5.25 -18.07 1.03
N CYS A 96 -5.81 -18.10 -0.19
CA CYS A 96 -7.13 -17.53 -0.46
C CYS A 96 -8.23 -18.22 0.36
N LYS A 97 -8.19 -19.55 0.47
CA LYS A 97 -9.11 -20.30 1.32
C LYS A 97 -8.99 -19.91 2.79
N LYS A 98 -7.77 -19.67 3.28
CA LYS A 98 -7.54 -19.20 4.67
C LYS A 98 -8.11 -17.78 4.92
N ILE A 99 -8.04 -16.89 3.93
CA ILE A 99 -8.48 -15.50 4.07
C ILE A 99 -9.99 -15.36 3.86
N TYR A 100 -10.53 -15.99 2.82
CA TYR A 100 -11.91 -15.79 2.32
C TYR A 100 -12.84 -16.98 2.58
N GLY A 101 -12.36 -18.05 3.23
CA GLY A 101 -13.15 -19.25 3.53
C GLY A 101 -13.40 -20.15 2.34
N ILE A 102 -14.41 -21.03 2.45
CA ILE A 102 -14.71 -22.09 1.46
C ILE A 102 -15.05 -21.49 0.08
N ASN A 103 -15.79 -20.41 0.06
CA ASN A 103 -16.24 -19.74 -1.18
C ASN A 103 -15.21 -18.76 -1.76
N TYR A 104 -13.91 -18.91 -1.45
CA TYR A 104 -12.87 -17.97 -1.84
C TYR A 104 -12.80 -17.70 -3.35
N LEU A 105 -13.18 -18.66 -4.20
CA LEU A 105 -13.17 -18.48 -5.67
C LEU A 105 -14.19 -17.44 -6.16
N LYS A 106 -15.26 -17.18 -5.40
CA LYS A 106 -16.26 -16.16 -5.72
C LYS A 106 -15.79 -14.73 -5.38
N HIS A 107 -14.72 -14.60 -4.58
CA HIS A 107 -14.23 -13.30 -4.18
C HIS A 107 -13.41 -12.65 -5.30
N PRO A 108 -13.70 -11.41 -5.72
CA PRO A 108 -13.08 -10.78 -6.89
C PRO A 108 -11.55 -10.67 -6.79
N TYR A 109 -11.00 -10.45 -5.61
CA TYR A 109 -9.55 -10.38 -5.41
C TYR A 109 -8.83 -11.72 -5.48
N THR A 110 -9.54 -12.84 -5.32
CA THR A 110 -8.93 -14.18 -5.42
C THR A 110 -8.40 -14.45 -6.82
N ASN A 111 -9.23 -14.20 -7.83
CA ASN A 111 -8.83 -14.39 -9.22
C ASN A 111 -7.62 -13.52 -9.57
N LYS A 112 -7.64 -12.26 -9.13
CA LYS A 112 -6.52 -11.34 -9.31
C LYS A 112 -5.25 -11.87 -8.63
N PHE A 113 -5.31 -12.26 -7.37
CA PHE A 113 -4.15 -12.75 -6.62
C PHE A 113 -3.57 -14.04 -7.24
N ILE A 114 -4.43 -14.99 -7.66
CA ILE A 114 -4.00 -16.26 -8.22
C ILE A 114 -3.39 -16.08 -9.62
N ASN A 115 -4.01 -15.28 -10.49
CA ASN A 115 -3.67 -15.21 -11.90
C ASN A 115 -2.58 -14.19 -12.24
N GLU A 116 -2.54 -13.05 -11.55
CA GLU A 116 -1.58 -11.98 -11.84
C GLU A 116 -0.18 -12.24 -11.25
N ASN A 117 -0.08 -13.11 -10.24
CA ASN A 117 1.19 -13.37 -9.58
C ASN A 117 1.71 -14.76 -9.92
N TYR A 118 2.65 -14.86 -10.86
CA TYR A 118 3.33 -16.13 -11.16
C TYR A 118 4.27 -16.55 -10.02
N ARG A 119 5.06 -15.60 -9.52
CA ARG A 119 5.95 -15.72 -8.35
C ARG A 119 5.89 -14.45 -7.54
N PHE A 120 6.51 -14.49 -6.37
CA PHE A 120 6.70 -13.33 -5.52
C PHE A 120 8.18 -13.07 -5.36
N MET A 121 8.56 -11.85 -5.06
CA MET A 121 9.95 -11.52 -4.76
C MET A 121 10.07 -10.60 -3.56
N SER A 122 11.12 -10.83 -2.77
CA SER A 122 11.62 -9.91 -1.78
C SER A 122 12.97 -9.36 -2.22
N PHE A 123 13.31 -8.15 -1.81
CA PHE A 123 14.54 -7.48 -2.20
C PHE A 123 14.91 -6.38 -1.22
N LYS A 124 16.17 -5.94 -1.29
CA LYS A 124 16.62 -4.72 -0.65
C LYS A 124 16.76 -3.61 -1.69
N TYR A 125 16.71 -2.36 -1.25
CA TYR A 125 16.92 -1.20 -2.11
C TYR A 125 17.75 -0.15 -1.41
N GLN A 126 18.53 0.62 -2.17
CA GLN A 126 19.25 1.77 -1.66
C GLN A 126 18.29 2.95 -1.46
N LYS A 127 18.62 3.81 -0.51
CA LYS A 127 17.86 5.03 -0.24
C LYS A 127 17.81 5.90 -1.50
N VAL A 128 16.63 6.10 -2.04
CA VAL A 128 16.41 6.86 -3.27
C VAL A 128 16.10 8.30 -2.99
N ASN A 129 16.43 9.14 -3.94
CA ASN A 129 16.02 10.54 -3.94
C ASN A 129 14.48 10.62 -3.94
N LYS A 130 13.92 11.11 -2.83
CA LYS A 130 12.47 11.12 -2.57
C LYS A 130 11.66 11.98 -3.56
N SER A 131 12.32 12.77 -4.42
CA SER A 131 11.65 13.67 -5.36
C SER A 131 10.76 12.94 -6.37
N ASN A 132 11.18 11.75 -6.81
CA ASN A 132 10.45 10.95 -7.81
C ASN A 132 9.27 10.16 -7.22
N LEU A 133 9.13 10.14 -5.89
CA LEU A 133 8.14 9.33 -5.16
C LEU A 133 7.11 10.20 -4.42
N LYS A 134 7.02 11.50 -4.71
CA LYS A 134 6.05 12.39 -4.07
C LYS A 134 4.71 12.35 -4.82
N HIS A 135 3.63 12.10 -4.10
CA HIS A 135 2.28 12.41 -4.54
C HIS A 135 1.91 13.81 -4.04
N LYS A 136 1.33 14.66 -4.91
CA LYS A 136 1.04 16.08 -4.60
C LYS A 136 0.27 16.29 -3.29
N ASN A 137 -0.67 15.40 -3.00
CA ASN A 137 -1.58 15.49 -1.85
C ASN A 137 -1.24 14.49 -0.74
N PHE A 138 -0.03 13.88 -0.76
CA PHE A 138 0.36 12.88 0.22
C PHE A 138 1.09 13.54 1.39
N LEU A 139 0.52 13.41 2.59
CA LEU A 139 1.16 13.82 3.84
C LEU A 139 1.82 12.60 4.50
N ALA A 140 3.15 12.55 4.47
CA ALA A 140 3.89 11.47 5.10
C ALA A 140 3.62 11.40 6.62
N PRO A 141 3.56 10.20 7.24
CA PRO A 141 3.29 10.05 8.67
C PRO A 141 4.22 10.85 9.58
N SER A 142 5.50 11.01 9.20
CA SER A 142 6.45 11.84 9.94
C SER A 142 6.08 13.32 9.93
N MET A 143 5.67 13.84 8.77
CA MET A 143 5.22 15.23 8.61
C MET A 143 3.91 15.46 9.37
N PHE A 144 3.01 14.50 9.31
CA PHE A 144 1.74 14.55 10.05
C PHE A 144 1.99 14.60 11.56
N ARG A 145 2.83 13.70 12.09
CA ARG A 145 3.23 13.74 13.53
C ARG A 145 3.85 15.08 13.93
N LYS A 146 4.70 15.68 13.06
CA LYS A 146 5.24 17.01 13.29
C LYS A 146 4.14 18.06 13.39
N LYS A 147 3.15 18.04 12.48
CA LYS A 147 2.00 18.96 12.56
C LYS A 147 1.20 18.80 13.85
N ILE A 148 0.90 17.56 14.27
CA ILE A 148 0.21 17.29 15.54
C ILE A 148 0.97 17.90 16.72
N LYS A 149 2.30 17.71 16.77
CA LYS A 149 3.14 18.22 17.84
C LYS A 149 3.17 19.75 17.87
N ILE A 150 3.39 20.39 16.71
CA ILE A 150 3.43 21.86 16.58
C ILE A 150 2.12 22.49 17.04
N ASN A 151 0.98 21.91 16.62
CA ASN A 151 -0.34 22.44 16.97
C ASN A 151 -0.84 21.93 18.34
N LYS A 152 0.00 21.27 19.13
CA LYS A 152 -0.32 20.76 20.48
C LYS A 152 -1.62 19.93 20.52
N ILE A 153 -1.89 19.16 19.45
CA ILE A 153 -3.10 18.34 19.34
C ILE A 153 -2.96 17.12 20.26
N SER A 154 -3.75 17.06 21.32
CA SER A 154 -3.76 15.95 22.29
C SER A 154 -4.70 14.82 21.90
N LYS A 155 -5.81 15.13 21.26
CA LYS A 155 -6.82 14.16 20.78
C LYS A 155 -7.16 14.48 19.34
N LEU A 156 -7.32 13.43 18.51
CA LEU A 156 -7.56 13.54 17.09
C LEU A 156 -8.56 12.48 16.67
N ALA A 157 -9.63 12.88 16.02
CA ALA A 157 -10.49 11.98 15.25
C ALA A 157 -9.97 11.87 13.80
N SER A 158 -10.20 10.72 13.17
CA SER A 158 -9.89 10.50 11.75
C SER A 158 -11.12 10.03 11.01
N PHE A 159 -11.42 10.64 9.89
CA PHE A 159 -12.54 10.31 9.04
C PHE A 159 -12.08 9.98 7.62
N HIS A 160 -12.34 8.75 7.17
CA HIS A 160 -12.03 8.30 5.82
C HIS A 160 -13.26 8.41 4.94
N THR A 161 -13.12 8.95 3.74
CA THR A 161 -14.23 9.05 2.79
C THR A 161 -13.77 8.83 1.35
N ARG A 162 -14.67 8.27 0.53
CA ARG A 162 -14.59 8.24 -0.95
C ARG A 162 -15.60 9.18 -1.58
N ASN A 163 -16.40 9.85 -0.77
CA ASN A 163 -17.52 10.63 -1.21
C ASN A 163 -17.21 12.12 -1.17
N VAL A 164 -17.93 12.86 -2.01
CA VAL A 164 -18.08 14.31 -1.86
C VAL A 164 -18.83 14.57 -0.55
N PRO A 165 -18.38 15.54 0.27
CA PRO A 165 -19.06 15.89 1.51
C PRO A 165 -20.52 16.32 1.28
N HIS A 166 -21.40 15.85 2.15
CA HIS A 166 -22.80 16.25 2.20
C HIS A 166 -23.24 16.51 3.65
N LYS A 167 -24.48 16.93 3.88
CA LYS A 167 -24.98 17.35 5.21
C LYS A 167 -24.69 16.33 6.33
N ALA A 168 -24.83 15.02 6.08
CA ALA A 168 -24.52 14.02 7.08
C ALA A 168 -23.02 13.96 7.43
N HIS A 169 -22.13 14.11 6.43
CA HIS A 169 -20.69 14.25 6.69
C HIS A 169 -20.39 15.50 7.52
N GLN A 170 -21.00 16.64 7.18
CA GLN A 170 -20.83 17.87 7.93
C GLN A 170 -21.24 17.70 9.40
N TRP A 171 -22.36 17.04 9.65
CA TRP A 171 -22.81 16.74 11.02
C TRP A 171 -21.79 15.88 11.77
N ILE A 172 -21.33 14.77 11.16
CA ILE A 172 -20.32 13.89 11.75
C ILE A 172 -19.00 14.65 12.00
N HIS A 173 -18.54 15.44 11.04
CA HIS A 173 -17.32 16.23 11.18
C HIS A 173 -17.42 17.23 12.34
N ASN A 174 -18.52 17.94 12.45
CA ASN A 174 -18.77 18.87 13.56
C ASN A 174 -18.81 18.14 14.92
N PHE A 175 -19.49 17.00 14.98
CA PHE A 175 -19.53 16.19 16.19
C PHE A 175 -18.14 15.71 16.62
N LEU A 176 -17.38 15.15 15.68
CA LEU A 176 -16.03 14.67 15.93
C LEU A 176 -15.07 15.80 16.33
N PHE A 177 -15.16 16.94 15.63
CA PHE A 177 -14.33 18.09 15.95
C PHE A 177 -14.63 18.66 17.36
N LYS A 178 -15.91 18.83 17.69
CA LYS A 178 -16.33 19.27 19.05
C LYS A 178 -15.85 18.31 20.13
N LYS A 179 -15.93 16.98 19.88
CA LYS A 179 -15.56 15.96 20.88
C LYS A 179 -14.04 15.81 21.06
N PHE A 180 -13.26 15.93 20.00
CA PHE A 180 -11.82 15.62 20.02
C PHE A 180 -10.92 16.84 19.85
N GLY A 181 -11.45 17.99 19.48
CA GLY A 181 -10.69 19.24 19.25
C GLY A 181 -9.90 19.27 17.92
N ALA A 182 -9.74 18.15 17.25
CA ALA A 182 -9.10 18.07 15.94
C ALA A 182 -9.69 16.94 15.10
N LEU A 183 -9.77 17.16 13.79
CA LEU A 183 -10.29 16.20 12.82
C LEU A 183 -9.32 16.08 11.64
N LEU A 184 -8.90 14.86 11.32
CA LEU A 184 -8.19 14.52 10.10
C LEU A 184 -9.18 13.94 9.09
N ILE A 185 -9.41 14.65 7.98
CA ILE A 185 -10.17 14.12 6.86
C ILE A 185 -9.20 13.47 5.88
N GLN A 186 -9.41 12.19 5.57
CA GLN A 186 -8.57 11.40 4.68
C GLN A 186 -9.37 10.95 3.45
N PRO A 187 -9.35 11.72 2.36
CA PRO A 187 -9.96 11.29 1.12
C PRO A 187 -9.23 10.08 0.54
N LEU A 188 -9.98 9.06 0.19
CA LEU A 188 -9.45 7.88 -0.51
C LEU A 188 -9.52 8.13 -2.01
N ILE A 189 -8.37 8.18 -2.65
CA ILE A 189 -8.20 8.39 -4.08
C ILE A 189 -7.54 7.17 -4.74
N GLY A 190 -7.71 7.01 -6.05
CA GLY A 190 -7.06 5.94 -6.80
C GLY A 190 -7.99 5.20 -7.76
N GLN A 191 -8.11 3.88 -7.63
CA GLN A 191 -9.04 3.11 -8.46
C GLN A 191 -10.46 3.27 -7.92
N TYR A 192 -11.35 3.83 -8.75
CA TYR A 192 -12.77 3.94 -8.44
C TYR A 192 -13.60 2.95 -9.26
N LYS A 193 -14.74 2.62 -8.70
CA LYS A 193 -15.76 1.81 -9.37
C LYS A 193 -16.62 2.72 -10.25
N LYS A 194 -17.34 2.11 -11.19
CA LYS A 194 -18.34 2.84 -12.00
C LYS A 194 -19.34 3.53 -11.08
N GLY A 195 -19.53 4.83 -11.27
CA GLY A 195 -20.41 5.67 -10.46
C GLY A 195 -19.77 6.39 -9.27
N GLU A 196 -18.49 6.16 -8.97
CA GLU A 196 -17.75 6.94 -7.97
C GLU A 196 -17.28 8.29 -8.54
N TYR A 197 -17.05 9.26 -7.67
CA TYR A 197 -16.55 10.58 -8.01
C TYR A 197 -15.08 10.54 -8.44
N SER A 198 -14.66 11.49 -9.28
CA SER A 198 -13.25 11.62 -9.68
C SER A 198 -12.36 12.01 -8.50
N ASP A 199 -11.09 11.55 -8.53
CA ASP A 199 -10.09 11.89 -7.51
C ASP A 199 -9.96 13.42 -7.33
N THR A 200 -9.98 14.17 -8.43
CA THR A 200 -9.88 15.63 -8.41
C THR A 200 -11.04 16.27 -7.65
N LEU A 201 -12.26 15.78 -7.87
CA LEU A 201 -13.45 16.31 -7.19
C LEU A 201 -13.41 15.96 -5.70
N ILE A 202 -13.08 14.70 -5.36
CA ILE A 202 -12.97 14.25 -3.97
C ILE A 202 -11.93 15.10 -3.22
N VAL A 203 -10.76 15.32 -3.79
CA VAL A 203 -9.72 16.16 -3.15
C VAL A 203 -10.21 17.59 -3.00
N LYS A 204 -10.73 18.22 -4.09
CA LYS A 204 -11.17 19.63 -4.08
C LYS A 204 -12.26 19.91 -3.04
N THR A 205 -13.14 18.95 -2.79
CA THR A 205 -14.28 19.14 -1.88
C THR A 205 -13.99 18.78 -0.43
N ASN A 206 -12.87 18.08 -0.16
CA ASN A 206 -12.44 17.71 1.18
C ASN A 206 -11.22 18.51 1.69
N THR A 207 -10.75 19.47 0.92
CA THR A 207 -9.70 20.44 1.31
C THR A 207 -10.26 21.82 1.49
#